data_82e0ab54fd30a71c9ca44f0ea8c8e72f
#
_entry.id   82e0ab54fd30a71c9ca44f0ea8c8e72f
#
_cell.length_a   1.000
_cell.length_b   1.000
_cell.length_c   1.000
_cell.angle_alpha   90.00
_cell.angle_beta   90.00
_cell.angle_gamma   90.00
#
_symmetry.space_group_name_H-M   'P 1'
#
loop_
_entity.id
_entity.type
_entity.pdbx_description
1 polymer ?
#
loop_
_entity_poly.entity_id
_entity_poly.type
_entity_poly.pdbx_seq_one_letter_code
_entity_poly.pdbx_strand_id
1 'polypeptide(L)'
;MNQITLLIVVVLVVLLAIAIFNYSYQKRISFHPEELKKRVQAIFQEQNVTELSKTTFLVSLKHKYGCSYKKALYLLGKAREMGLVENEGKNVHLIERGV
;
A
#
# COMPACT_ATOMS: atom_id res chain seq x y z
N MET A 1 4.49 -11.39 -44.83
CA MET A 1 3.55 -11.13 -43.73
C MET A 1 2.54 -10.08 -44.16
N ASN A 2 1.29 -10.35 -43.88
CA ASN A 2 0.22 -9.42 -44.12
C ASN A 2 0.34 -8.22 -43.17
N GLN A 3 0.01 -7.01 -43.65
CA GLN A 3 0.08 -5.79 -42.83
C GLN A 3 -0.77 -5.90 -41.56
N ILE A 4 -1.90 -6.56 -41.63
CA ILE A 4 -2.79 -6.76 -40.49
C ILE A 4 -2.12 -7.65 -39.43
N THR A 5 -1.43 -8.70 -39.84
CA THR A 5 -0.69 -9.58 -38.93
C THR A 5 0.42 -8.83 -38.23
N LEU A 6 1.16 -8.01 -38.96
CA LEU A 6 2.22 -7.17 -38.40
C LEU A 6 1.68 -6.21 -37.35
N LEU A 7 0.55 -5.58 -37.66
CA LEU A 7 -0.09 -4.62 -36.76
C LEU A 7 -0.52 -5.30 -35.45
N ILE A 8 -1.11 -6.49 -35.54
CA ILE A 8 -1.52 -7.26 -34.36
C ILE A 8 -0.32 -7.63 -33.49
N VAL A 9 0.77 -8.05 -34.10
CA VAL A 9 2.00 -8.41 -33.38
C VAL A 9 2.55 -7.19 -32.62
N VAL A 10 2.58 -6.01 -33.29
CA VAL A 10 3.06 -4.77 -32.67
C VAL A 10 2.21 -4.40 -31.47
N VAL A 11 0.88 -4.46 -31.60
CA VAL A 11 -0.05 -4.15 -30.51
C VAL A 11 0.16 -5.10 -29.33
N LEU A 12 0.32 -6.40 -29.58
CA LEU A 12 0.58 -7.39 -28.53
C LEU A 12 1.89 -7.11 -27.80
N VAL A 13 2.95 -6.77 -28.51
CA VAL A 13 4.24 -6.43 -27.91
C VAL A 13 4.14 -5.20 -27.03
N VAL A 14 3.42 -4.17 -27.48
CA VAL A 14 3.21 -2.95 -26.70
C VAL A 14 2.44 -3.23 -25.42
N LEU A 15 1.37 -4.03 -25.52
CA LEU A 15 0.57 -4.40 -24.33
C LEU A 15 1.40 -5.19 -23.32
N LEU A 16 2.22 -6.12 -23.78
CA LEU A 16 3.11 -6.88 -22.91
C LEU A 16 4.15 -5.97 -22.22
N ALA A 17 4.70 -5.02 -22.96
CA ALA A 17 5.67 -4.06 -22.42
C ALA A 17 5.04 -3.22 -21.31
N ILE A 18 3.81 -2.75 -21.51
CA ILE A 18 3.07 -1.98 -20.51
C ILE A 18 2.80 -2.82 -19.26
N ALA A 19 2.37 -4.07 -19.44
CA ALA A 19 2.10 -4.97 -18.32
C ALA A 19 3.36 -5.25 -17.50
N ILE A 20 4.48 -5.50 -18.15
CA ILE A 20 5.77 -5.73 -17.47
C ILE A 20 6.20 -4.47 -16.72
N PHE A 21 6.07 -3.31 -17.35
CA PHE A 21 6.43 -2.03 -16.74
C PHE A 21 5.59 -1.76 -15.49
N ASN A 22 4.28 -1.95 -15.56
CA ASN A 22 3.38 -1.77 -14.41
C ASN A 22 3.71 -2.75 -13.28
N TYR A 23 4.01 -4.00 -13.62
CA TYR A 23 4.40 -5.00 -12.64
C TYR A 23 5.68 -4.60 -11.92
N SER A 24 6.70 -4.17 -12.67
CA SER A 24 7.97 -3.71 -12.10
C SER A 24 7.79 -2.49 -11.22
N TYR A 25 6.93 -1.56 -11.64
CA TYR A 25 6.65 -0.36 -10.88
C TYR A 25 6.00 -0.69 -9.53
N GLN A 26 5.01 -1.57 -9.53
CA GLN A 26 4.35 -2.01 -8.30
C GLN A 26 5.33 -2.71 -7.35
N LYS A 27 6.24 -3.48 -7.90
CA LYS A 27 7.26 -4.17 -7.12
C LYS A 27 8.24 -3.19 -6.45
N ARG A 28 8.55 -2.07 -7.12
CA ARG A 28 9.43 -1.03 -6.56
C ARG A 28 8.84 -0.33 -5.35
N ILE A 29 7.53 -0.19 -5.29
CA ILE A 29 6.85 0.47 -4.18
C ILE A 29 6.84 -0.42 -2.93
N SER A 30 7.15 -1.71 -3.07
CA SER A 30 7.21 -2.67 -1.96
C SER A 30 5.93 -2.69 -1.14
N PHE A 31 4.79 -2.53 -1.80
CA PHE A 31 3.51 -2.54 -1.14
C PHE A 31 2.91 -3.94 -1.16
N HIS A 32 2.72 -4.51 0.01
CA HIS A 32 2.07 -5.81 0.19
C HIS A 32 0.88 -5.63 1.12
N PRO A 33 -0.35 -5.76 0.63
CA PRO A 33 -1.55 -5.52 1.44
C PRO A 33 -1.62 -6.36 2.71
N GLU A 34 -1.29 -7.64 2.62
CA GLU A 34 -1.31 -8.54 3.77
C GLU A 34 -0.28 -8.15 4.81
N GLU A 35 0.90 -7.78 4.38
CA GLU A 35 1.97 -7.33 5.27
C GLU A 35 1.59 -6.03 5.94
N LEU A 36 1.01 -5.09 5.19
CA LEU A 36 0.54 -3.82 5.76
C LEU A 36 -0.50 -4.07 6.85
N LYS A 37 -1.45 -4.95 6.61
CA LYS A 37 -2.46 -5.32 7.59
C LYS A 37 -1.83 -5.84 8.88
N LYS A 38 -0.87 -6.76 8.76
CA LYS A 38 -0.18 -7.33 9.92
C LYS A 38 0.59 -6.27 10.70
N ARG A 39 1.29 -5.39 10.00
CA ARG A 39 2.10 -4.35 10.64
C ARG A 39 1.23 -3.30 11.32
N VAL A 40 0.12 -2.91 10.69
CA VAL A 40 -0.84 -1.97 11.29
C VAL A 40 -1.42 -2.57 12.57
N GLN A 41 -1.86 -3.82 12.52
CA GLN A 41 -2.39 -4.49 13.69
C GLN A 41 -1.34 -4.60 14.79
N ALA A 42 -0.09 -4.91 14.44
CA ALA A 42 1.01 -5.02 15.40
C ALA A 42 1.26 -3.68 16.12
N ILE A 43 1.20 -2.56 15.39
CA ILE A 43 1.39 -1.24 15.98
C ILE A 43 0.36 -0.98 17.09
N PHE A 44 -0.90 -1.26 16.82
CA PHE A 44 -1.96 -1.07 17.82
C PHE A 44 -1.87 -2.07 18.95
N GLN A 45 -1.52 -3.32 18.67
CA GLN A 45 -1.38 -4.36 19.68
C GLN A 45 -0.22 -4.11 20.65
N GLU A 46 0.92 -3.66 20.14
CA GLU A 46 2.09 -3.35 20.97
C GLU A 46 1.80 -2.27 21.99
N GLN A 47 0.96 -1.31 21.64
CA GLN A 47 0.57 -0.23 22.54
C GLN A 47 -0.72 -0.53 23.30
N ASN A 48 -1.36 -1.65 22.96
CA ASN A 48 -2.59 -2.12 23.58
C ASN A 48 -3.71 -1.07 23.53
N VAL A 49 -3.83 -0.41 22.38
CA VAL A 49 -4.86 0.62 22.12
C VAL A 49 -5.49 0.38 20.76
N THR A 50 -6.65 0.98 20.53
CA THR A 50 -7.34 0.95 19.24
C THR A 50 -7.28 2.29 18.52
N GLU A 51 -6.74 3.31 19.17
CA GLU A 51 -6.63 4.65 18.63
C GLU A 51 -5.27 5.24 18.98
N LEU A 52 -4.64 5.87 18.00
CA LEU A 52 -3.36 6.55 18.16
C LEU A 52 -3.42 7.90 17.49
N SER A 53 -2.62 8.86 17.98
CA SER A 53 -2.45 10.10 17.24
C SER A 53 -1.83 9.81 15.88
N LYS A 54 -2.18 10.59 14.87
CA LYS A 54 -1.66 10.43 13.52
C LYS A 54 -0.12 10.47 13.51
N THR A 55 0.48 11.38 14.28
CA THR A 55 1.92 11.49 14.37
C THR A 55 2.55 10.22 14.95
N THR A 56 2.01 9.71 16.04
CA THR A 56 2.50 8.48 16.66
C THR A 56 2.38 7.28 15.71
N PHE A 57 1.26 7.18 15.01
CA PHE A 57 1.04 6.11 14.06
C PHE A 57 2.04 6.17 12.90
N LEU A 58 2.30 7.36 12.35
CA LEU A 58 3.26 7.55 11.28
C LEU A 58 4.69 7.21 11.72
N VAL A 59 5.07 7.64 12.93
CA VAL A 59 6.38 7.30 13.48
C VAL A 59 6.53 5.79 13.65
N SER A 60 5.49 5.12 14.13
CA SER A 60 5.48 3.66 14.27
C SER A 60 5.61 2.95 12.94
N LEU A 61 4.88 3.41 11.90
CA LEU A 61 5.01 2.86 10.55
C LEU A 61 6.42 3.06 10.01
N LYS A 62 6.98 4.24 10.21
CA LYS A 62 8.33 4.57 9.78
C LYS A 62 9.35 3.59 10.39
N HIS A 63 9.22 3.28 11.67
CA HIS A 63 10.09 2.33 12.35
C HIS A 63 9.86 0.89 11.87
N LYS A 64 8.62 0.47 11.75
CA LYS A 64 8.27 -0.89 11.32
C LYS A 64 8.78 -1.22 9.92
N TYR A 65 8.73 -0.25 9.01
CA TYR A 65 9.17 -0.44 7.63
C TYR A 65 10.58 0.04 7.37
N GLY A 66 11.19 0.77 8.31
CA GLY A 66 12.49 1.39 8.10
C GLY A 66 12.47 2.34 6.91
N CYS A 67 11.43 3.15 6.77
CA CYS A 67 11.20 4.01 5.62
C CYS A 67 11.16 5.49 5.99
N SER A 68 11.05 6.36 4.98
CA SER A 68 10.92 7.79 5.17
C SER A 68 9.52 8.17 5.63
N TYR A 69 9.37 9.38 6.14
CA TYR A 69 8.08 9.93 6.54
C TYR A 69 7.09 9.98 5.37
N LYS A 70 7.57 10.36 4.17
CA LYS A 70 6.77 10.37 2.95
C LYS A 70 6.17 9.01 2.65
N LYS A 71 6.97 7.95 2.79
CA LYS A 71 6.51 6.60 2.54
C LYS A 71 5.54 6.13 3.61
N ALA A 72 5.75 6.54 4.87
CA ALA A 72 4.80 6.27 5.95
C ALA A 72 3.45 6.91 5.68
N LEU A 73 3.42 8.16 5.18
CA LEU A 73 2.17 8.81 4.76
C LEU A 73 1.47 8.04 3.65
N TYR A 74 2.22 7.57 2.67
CA TYR A 74 1.69 6.75 1.59
C TYR A 74 1.06 5.46 2.14
N LEU A 75 1.73 4.79 3.07
CA LEU A 75 1.24 3.57 3.68
C LEU A 75 -0.02 3.81 4.51
N LEU A 76 -0.07 4.94 5.21
CA LEU A 76 -1.29 5.34 5.94
C LEU A 76 -2.47 5.51 4.98
N GLY A 77 -2.24 6.20 3.86
CA GLY A 77 -3.26 6.36 2.82
C GLY A 77 -3.76 5.02 2.28
N LYS A 78 -2.85 4.08 2.05
CA LYS A 78 -3.21 2.73 1.60
C LYS A 78 -3.98 1.97 2.67
N ALA A 79 -3.59 2.08 3.93
CA ALA A 79 -4.31 1.45 5.04
C ALA A 79 -5.75 1.97 5.13
N ARG A 80 -5.96 3.27 4.91
CA ARG A 80 -7.30 3.86 4.88
C ARG A 80 -8.12 3.35 3.71
N GLU A 81 -7.54 3.29 2.52
CA GLU A 81 -8.20 2.77 1.32
C GLU A 81 -8.64 1.32 1.50
N MET A 82 -7.83 0.53 2.19
CA MET A 82 -8.13 -0.88 2.45
C MET A 82 -9.11 -1.10 3.61
N GLY A 83 -9.50 -0.03 4.29
CA GLY A 83 -10.41 -0.12 5.43
C GLY A 83 -9.77 -0.70 6.69
N LEU A 84 -8.46 -0.62 6.81
CA LEU A 84 -7.75 -1.07 8.01
C LEU A 84 -7.80 -0.05 9.14
N VAL A 85 -7.77 1.22 8.80
CA VAL A 85 -7.81 2.33 9.75
C VAL A 85 -8.72 3.43 9.24
N GLU A 86 -9.18 4.27 10.16
CA GLU A 86 -10.01 5.41 9.87
C GLU A 86 -9.42 6.64 10.55
N ASN A 87 -9.42 7.78 9.85
CA ASN A 87 -8.99 9.05 10.42
C ASN A 87 -10.17 9.74 11.10
N GLU A 88 -10.00 10.08 12.37
CA GLU A 88 -10.91 10.94 13.10
C GLU A 88 -10.13 12.15 13.60
N GLY A 89 -10.22 13.27 12.87
CA GLY A 89 -9.48 14.49 13.21
C GLY A 89 -7.97 14.24 13.16
N LYS A 90 -7.29 14.36 14.29
CA LYS A 90 -5.84 14.14 14.40
C LYS A 90 -5.48 12.72 14.81
N ASN A 91 -6.47 11.85 15.00
CA ASN A 91 -6.25 10.49 15.47
C ASN A 91 -6.51 9.47 14.36
N VAL A 92 -5.86 8.33 14.48
CA VAL A 92 -6.06 7.18 13.60
C VAL A 92 -6.65 6.06 14.44
N HIS A 93 -7.76 5.52 13.98
CA HIS A 93 -8.52 4.48 14.68
C HIS A 93 -8.45 3.17 13.92
N LEU A 94 -8.13 2.09 14.63
CA LEU A 94 -8.10 0.76 14.02
C LEU A 94 -9.53 0.27 13.77
N ILE A 95 -9.79 -0.12 12.53
CA ILE A 95 -11.08 -0.69 12.15
C ILE A 95 -10.99 -2.21 12.36
N GLU A 96 -11.66 -2.71 13.38
CA GLU A 96 -11.80 -4.14 13.58
C GLU A 96 -13.03 -4.62 12.84
N ARG A 97 -12.87 -4.93 11.57
CA ARG A 97 -13.91 -5.70 10.90
C ARG A 97 -13.64 -7.15 11.21
N GLY A 98 -14.59 -7.80 11.81
CA GLY A 98 -14.54 -9.22 12.07
C GLY A 98 -14.26 -9.97 10.77
N VAL A 99 -13.10 -10.48 10.67
CA VAL A 99 -12.68 -11.23 9.49
C VAL A 99 -12.85 -12.69 9.78
#